data_d0de28b82515e32af5dced5cbf0ecde6
#
_entry.id   d0de28b82515e32af5dced5cbf0ecde6
#
_cell.length_a   1.000
_cell.length_b   1.000
_cell.length_c   1.000
_cell.angle_alpha   90.00
_cell.angle_beta   90.00
_cell.angle_gamma   90.00
#
_symmetry.space_group_name_H-M   'P 1'
#
loop_
_entity.id
_entity.type
_entity.pdbx_description
1 polymer ?
#
loop_
_entity_poly.entity_id
_entity_poly.type
_entity_poly.pdbx_seq_one_letter_code
_entity_poly.pdbx_strand_id
1 'polypeptide(L)'
;MAIITISRELGSGGGLITQMIVNTLNYRQADKELIGKIMLKYGVLTFHDVYDSVHTLWSRLDSRDKQVVNLLNETIKAFAKRDNTLIIGRGGFVVLKDYQNVLNVLLRAPFEYRVRNAMQTEQINDILEAEKAVRQSDEVRQSFLQTFYNVDPNDVRGFNLVIDTSRIPLNMAGRWIMEGAKAIDARSIKPELSSLQAEVDPVLLKTIEEVLAEPK
;
A
#
# COMPACT_ATOMS: atom_id res chain seq x y z
N MET A 1 -14.80 8.39 -7.00
CA MET A 1 -14.74 8.04 -5.55
C MET A 1 -13.33 8.21 -5.02
N ALA A 2 -13.16 8.39 -3.69
CA ALA A 2 -11.84 8.59 -3.08
C ALA A 2 -10.93 7.37 -3.32
N ILE A 3 -9.62 7.61 -3.43
CA ILE A 3 -8.61 6.56 -3.39
C ILE A 3 -8.30 6.26 -1.92
N ILE A 4 -8.10 4.98 -1.59
CA ILE A 4 -7.67 4.59 -0.24
C ILE A 4 -6.26 3.99 -0.35
N THR A 5 -5.32 4.46 0.49
CA THR A 5 -4.05 3.76 0.70
C THR A 5 -4.05 3.13 2.07
N ILE A 6 -3.62 1.88 2.18
CA ILE A 6 -3.45 1.20 3.47
C ILE A 6 -2.00 0.81 3.66
N SER A 7 -1.32 1.51 4.55
CA SER A 7 -0.06 1.05 5.14
C SER A 7 -0.39 0.17 6.34
N ARG A 8 0.26 -0.98 6.47
CA ARG A 8 -0.05 -1.92 7.55
C ARG A 8 1.21 -2.64 8.03
N GLU A 9 1.22 -2.96 9.32
CA GLU A 9 2.17 -3.86 9.93
C GLU A 9 1.71 -5.32 9.74
N LEU A 10 2.63 -6.26 9.54
CA LEU A 10 2.29 -7.68 9.47
C LEU A 10 1.61 -8.13 10.77
N GLY A 11 0.52 -8.87 10.67
CA GLY A 11 -0.29 -9.30 11.81
C GLY A 11 -1.26 -8.25 12.38
N SER A 12 -1.34 -7.03 11.80
CA SER A 12 -2.33 -6.01 12.21
C SER A 12 -3.76 -6.23 11.66
N GLY A 13 -4.04 -7.36 11.02
CA GLY A 13 -5.38 -7.65 10.48
C GLY A 13 -5.74 -6.91 9.18
N GLY A 14 -4.74 -6.31 8.53
CA GLY A 14 -4.94 -5.50 7.33
C GLY A 14 -5.59 -6.26 6.18
N GLY A 15 -5.34 -7.56 6.03
CA GLY A 15 -5.93 -8.39 4.96
C GLY A 15 -7.45 -8.48 5.07
N LEU A 16 -7.99 -8.74 6.26
CA LEU A 16 -9.45 -8.82 6.49
C LEU A 16 -10.13 -7.47 6.26
N ILE A 17 -9.52 -6.38 6.75
CA ILE A 17 -10.04 -5.01 6.54
C ILE A 17 -10.06 -4.69 5.05
N THR A 18 -8.99 -4.98 4.33
CA THR A 18 -8.88 -4.78 2.87
C THR A 18 -9.98 -5.51 2.12
N GLN A 19 -10.17 -6.80 2.41
CA GLN A 19 -11.19 -7.62 1.76
C GLN A 19 -12.61 -7.07 2.01
N MET A 20 -12.89 -6.62 3.24
CA MET A 20 -14.17 -6.00 3.58
C MET A 20 -14.41 -4.72 2.77
N ILE A 21 -13.41 -3.85 2.66
CA ILE A 21 -13.51 -2.59 1.89
C ILE A 21 -13.75 -2.88 0.41
N VAL A 22 -12.94 -3.78 -0.18
CA VAL A 22 -13.05 -4.19 -1.58
C VAL A 22 -14.44 -4.71 -1.89
N ASN A 23 -14.96 -5.63 -1.07
CA ASN A 23 -16.27 -6.24 -1.30
C ASN A 23 -17.43 -5.24 -1.09
N THR A 24 -17.32 -4.32 -0.12
CA THR A 24 -18.41 -3.40 0.22
C THR A 24 -18.48 -2.20 -0.73
N LEU A 25 -17.32 -1.65 -1.12
CA LEU A 25 -17.25 -0.47 -1.99
C LEU A 25 -17.03 -0.82 -3.46
N ASN A 26 -16.89 -2.10 -3.79
CA ASN A 26 -16.50 -2.58 -5.12
C ASN A 26 -15.22 -1.91 -5.65
N TYR A 27 -14.22 -1.78 -4.77
CA TYR A 27 -12.92 -1.21 -5.11
C TYR A 27 -12.02 -2.25 -5.78
N ARG A 28 -11.13 -1.77 -6.64
CA ARG A 28 -10.01 -2.58 -7.15
C ARG A 28 -8.88 -2.57 -6.13
N GLN A 29 -8.33 -3.73 -5.85
CA GLN A 29 -7.17 -3.86 -4.98
C GLN A 29 -5.89 -3.82 -5.81
N ALA A 30 -5.03 -2.85 -5.52
CA ALA A 30 -3.67 -2.75 -6.04
C ALA A 30 -2.69 -3.19 -4.93
N ASP A 31 -2.38 -4.47 -4.92
CA ASP A 31 -1.44 -5.10 -3.99
C ASP A 31 -0.09 -5.40 -4.65
N LYS A 32 0.78 -6.08 -3.88
CA LYS A 32 2.10 -6.51 -4.33
C LYS A 32 2.05 -7.35 -5.61
N GLU A 33 1.14 -8.31 -5.65
CA GLU A 33 1.06 -9.28 -6.74
C GLU A 33 0.61 -8.61 -8.03
N LEU A 34 -0.44 -7.80 -7.96
CA LEU A 34 -0.95 -7.08 -9.11
C LEU A 34 0.06 -6.06 -9.64
N ILE A 35 0.67 -5.27 -8.74
CA ILE A 35 1.71 -4.31 -9.12
C ILE A 35 2.90 -5.04 -9.73
N GLY A 36 3.33 -6.16 -9.13
CA GLY A 36 4.43 -6.97 -9.66
C GLY A 36 4.16 -7.52 -11.06
N LYS A 37 2.96 -8.02 -11.33
CA LYS A 37 2.54 -8.47 -12.67
C LYS A 37 2.62 -7.34 -13.70
N ILE A 38 2.14 -6.15 -13.34
CA ILE A 38 2.18 -4.99 -14.23
C ILE A 38 3.62 -4.58 -14.52
N MET A 39 4.46 -4.48 -13.50
CA MET A 39 5.85 -4.11 -13.66
C MET A 39 6.62 -5.14 -14.49
N LEU A 40 6.36 -6.43 -14.29
CA LEU A 40 6.94 -7.50 -15.10
C LEU A 40 6.52 -7.39 -16.57
N LYS A 41 5.24 -7.16 -16.84
CA LYS A 41 4.69 -6.99 -18.20
C LYS A 41 5.23 -5.71 -18.87
N TYR A 42 5.50 -4.69 -18.08
CA TYR A 42 6.16 -3.46 -18.54
C TYR A 42 7.68 -3.61 -18.74
N GLY A 43 8.27 -4.78 -18.41
CA GLY A 43 9.67 -5.12 -18.67
C GLY A 43 10.60 -5.03 -17.45
N VAL A 44 10.09 -4.85 -16.23
CA VAL A 44 10.89 -4.80 -15.00
C VAL A 44 10.86 -6.15 -14.28
N LEU A 45 11.96 -6.89 -14.35
CA LEU A 45 12.10 -8.24 -13.79
C LEU A 45 12.46 -8.26 -12.30
N THR A 46 13.04 -7.18 -11.78
CA THR A 46 13.68 -7.12 -10.44
C THR A 46 12.83 -6.43 -9.38
N PHE A 47 11.53 -6.27 -9.60
CA PHE A 47 10.64 -5.58 -8.66
C PHE A 47 10.62 -6.20 -7.26
N HIS A 48 10.53 -7.53 -7.20
CA HIS A 48 10.50 -8.25 -5.92
C HIS A 48 11.81 -8.11 -5.16
N ASP A 49 12.95 -8.17 -5.87
CA ASP A 49 14.28 -8.04 -5.26
C ASP A 49 14.47 -6.68 -4.62
N VAL A 50 14.01 -5.61 -5.28
CA VAL A 50 14.10 -4.25 -4.75
C VAL A 50 13.16 -4.01 -3.57
N TYR A 51 11.95 -4.57 -3.58
CA TYR A 51 10.99 -4.29 -2.52
C TYR A 51 11.11 -5.20 -1.30
N ASP A 52 11.43 -6.47 -1.48
CA ASP A 52 11.40 -7.49 -0.43
C ASP A 52 12.73 -7.65 0.32
N SER A 53 13.74 -6.88 -0.06
CA SER A 53 15.05 -6.88 0.61
C SER A 53 15.23 -5.72 1.58
N VAL A 54 16.14 -5.91 2.53
CA VAL A 54 16.60 -4.82 3.40
C VAL A 54 17.63 -3.99 2.63
N HIS A 55 17.35 -2.71 2.46
CA HIS A 55 18.20 -1.79 1.72
C HIS A 55 19.21 -1.09 2.63
N THR A 56 20.38 -0.82 2.09
CA THR A 56 21.39 0.04 2.70
C THR A 56 21.32 1.44 2.08
N LEU A 57 22.00 2.41 2.70
CA LEU A 57 22.12 3.76 2.12
C LEU A 57 22.74 3.76 0.71
N TRP A 58 23.54 2.74 0.38
CA TRP A 58 24.15 2.56 -0.95
C TRP A 58 23.13 2.21 -2.02
N SER A 59 22.02 1.55 -1.71
CA SER A 59 20.93 1.27 -2.65
C SER A 59 20.33 2.55 -3.26
N ARG A 60 20.41 3.67 -2.55
CA ARG A 60 20.05 4.99 -3.10
C ARG A 60 20.88 5.43 -4.30
N LEU A 61 22.10 4.92 -4.41
CA LEU A 61 23.03 5.27 -5.50
C LEU A 61 22.88 4.34 -6.69
N ASP A 62 22.24 3.17 -6.51
CA ASP A 62 21.99 2.24 -7.60
C ASP A 62 20.95 2.82 -8.56
N SER A 63 21.37 3.01 -9.81
CA SER A 63 20.49 3.53 -10.86
C SER A 63 19.35 2.59 -11.20
N ARG A 64 19.54 1.28 -11.06
CA ARG A 64 18.53 0.24 -11.30
C ARG A 64 17.43 0.32 -10.26
N ASP A 65 17.78 0.35 -8.98
CA ASP A 65 16.81 0.45 -7.88
C ASP A 65 15.95 1.72 -8.02
N LYS A 66 16.58 2.85 -8.37
CA LYS A 66 15.87 4.10 -8.64
C LYS A 66 14.86 3.98 -9.78
N GLN A 67 15.24 3.33 -10.89
CA GLN A 67 14.34 3.14 -12.03
C GLN A 67 13.14 2.27 -11.64
N VAL A 68 13.37 1.19 -10.88
CA VAL A 68 12.29 0.33 -10.37
C VAL A 68 11.34 1.11 -9.47
N VAL A 69 11.88 1.90 -8.54
CA VAL A 69 11.05 2.72 -7.63
C VAL A 69 10.31 3.83 -8.37
N ASN A 70 10.92 4.47 -9.35
CA ASN A 70 10.25 5.47 -10.17
C ASN A 70 9.07 4.85 -10.95
N LEU A 71 9.25 3.68 -11.57
CA LEU A 71 8.17 3.00 -12.26
C LEU A 71 7.08 2.53 -11.28
N LEU A 72 7.45 2.08 -10.07
CA LEU A 72 6.50 1.80 -9.00
C LEU A 72 5.64 3.02 -8.67
N ASN A 73 6.27 4.20 -8.54
CA ASN A 73 5.56 5.44 -8.26
C ASN A 73 4.57 5.79 -9.38
N GLU A 74 5.00 5.67 -10.64
CA GLU A 74 4.12 5.90 -11.80
C GLU A 74 2.98 4.87 -11.85
N THR A 75 3.23 3.61 -11.50
CA THR A 75 2.20 2.57 -11.40
C THR A 75 1.17 2.91 -10.31
N ILE A 76 1.61 3.39 -9.15
CA ILE A 76 0.73 3.84 -8.06
C ILE A 76 -0.14 5.02 -8.50
N LYS A 77 0.45 6.03 -9.18
CA LYS A 77 -0.31 7.17 -9.73
C LYS A 77 -1.31 6.71 -10.80
N ALA A 78 -0.92 5.77 -11.66
CA ALA A 78 -1.79 5.20 -12.67
C ALA A 78 -3.02 4.51 -12.08
N PHE A 79 -2.84 3.77 -11.00
CA PHE A 79 -3.95 3.20 -10.23
C PHE A 79 -4.83 4.28 -9.60
N ALA A 80 -4.23 5.32 -9.01
CA ALA A 80 -4.97 6.42 -8.39
C ALA A 80 -5.75 7.26 -9.40
N LYS A 81 -5.29 7.33 -10.66
CA LYS A 81 -6.01 7.99 -11.76
C LYS A 81 -7.28 7.24 -12.17
N ARG A 82 -7.40 5.96 -11.87
CA ARG A 82 -8.52 5.12 -12.32
C ARG A 82 -9.74 5.14 -11.39
N ASP A 83 -9.72 5.90 -10.31
CA ASP A 83 -10.80 5.92 -9.30
C ASP A 83 -11.08 4.54 -8.64
N ASN A 84 -11.82 4.50 -7.56
CA ASN A 84 -12.28 3.27 -6.89
C ASN A 84 -11.15 2.26 -6.62
N THR A 85 -9.99 2.75 -6.19
CA THR A 85 -8.82 1.90 -5.98
C THR A 85 -8.38 1.92 -4.52
N LEU A 86 -8.09 0.73 -4.00
CA LEU A 86 -7.46 0.48 -2.72
C LEU A 86 -6.01 0.04 -2.96
N ILE A 87 -5.05 0.87 -2.59
CA ILE A 87 -3.61 0.62 -2.76
C ILE A 87 -3.04 0.12 -1.45
N ILE A 88 -2.35 -1.02 -1.48
CA ILE A 88 -1.84 -1.67 -0.28
C ILE A 88 -0.33 -1.55 -0.19
N GLY A 89 0.15 -0.77 0.78
CA GLY A 89 1.58 -0.56 1.05
C GLY A 89 2.31 0.18 -0.07
N ARG A 90 3.51 -0.27 -0.42
CA ARG A 90 4.36 0.18 -1.54
C ARG A 90 4.68 1.68 -1.54
N GLY A 91 4.64 2.33 -0.38
CA GLY A 91 4.83 3.77 -0.31
C GLY A 91 3.66 4.58 -0.86
N GLY A 92 2.49 3.98 -1.09
CA GLY A 92 1.33 4.65 -1.68
C GLY A 92 0.96 5.95 -0.98
N PHE A 93 1.00 5.98 0.36
CA PHE A 93 0.73 7.18 1.15
C PHE A 93 1.76 8.31 0.91
N VAL A 94 3.01 7.97 0.55
CA VAL A 94 4.04 8.96 0.22
C VAL A 94 3.84 9.49 -1.20
N VAL A 95 3.62 8.57 -2.15
CA VAL A 95 3.47 8.90 -3.57
C VAL A 95 2.23 9.77 -3.81
N LEU A 96 1.17 9.53 -3.05
CA LEU A 96 -0.13 10.20 -3.23
C LEU A 96 -0.42 11.28 -2.17
N LYS A 97 0.57 11.70 -1.38
CA LYS A 97 0.40 12.62 -0.25
C LYS A 97 -0.22 13.99 -0.61
N ASP A 98 0.02 14.45 -1.83
CA ASP A 98 -0.40 15.78 -2.28
C ASP A 98 -1.82 15.79 -2.89
N TYR A 99 -2.44 14.62 -3.07
CA TYR A 99 -3.79 14.51 -3.62
C TYR A 99 -4.86 14.51 -2.53
N GLN A 100 -5.83 15.43 -2.64
CA GLN A 100 -6.88 15.61 -1.63
C GLN A 100 -8.01 14.59 -1.71
N ASN A 101 -8.12 13.84 -2.81
CA ASN A 101 -9.09 12.74 -2.97
C ASN A 101 -8.53 11.40 -2.48
N VAL A 102 -7.44 11.41 -1.71
CA VAL A 102 -6.79 10.21 -1.18
C VAL A 102 -6.96 10.13 0.33
N LEU A 103 -7.41 8.98 0.84
CA LEU A 103 -7.43 8.65 2.26
C LEU A 103 -6.23 7.76 2.59
N ASN A 104 -5.25 8.31 3.29
CA ASN A 104 -4.08 7.57 3.75
C ASN A 104 -4.33 6.97 5.13
N VAL A 105 -4.26 5.64 5.24
CA VAL A 105 -4.56 4.88 6.46
C VAL A 105 -3.33 4.10 6.92
N LEU A 106 -3.06 4.13 8.22
CA LEU A 106 -2.09 3.25 8.89
C LEU A 106 -2.81 2.29 9.84
N LEU A 107 -2.62 0.99 9.65
CA LEU A 107 -3.04 -0.05 10.57
C LEU A 107 -1.83 -0.56 11.35
N ARG A 108 -1.90 -0.49 12.67
CA ARG A 108 -0.84 -0.92 13.58
C ARG A 108 -1.39 -1.73 14.74
N ALA A 109 -0.52 -2.47 15.41
CA ALA A 109 -0.84 -3.13 16.66
C ALA A 109 0.46 -3.45 17.46
N PRO A 110 0.39 -3.68 18.78
CA PRO A 110 1.52 -4.14 19.58
C PRO A 110 2.15 -5.42 19.02
N PHE A 111 3.46 -5.57 19.20
CA PHE A 111 4.26 -6.65 18.62
C PHE A 111 3.68 -8.04 18.94
N GLU A 112 3.40 -8.32 20.21
CA GLU A 112 2.89 -9.64 20.67
C GLU A 112 1.51 -9.95 20.10
N TYR A 113 0.66 -8.94 19.90
CA TYR A 113 -0.62 -9.09 19.22
C TYR A 113 -0.42 -9.49 17.77
N ARG A 114 0.51 -8.81 17.09
CA ARG A 114 0.84 -9.08 15.67
C ARG A 114 1.44 -10.46 15.46
N VAL A 115 2.31 -10.91 16.38
CA VAL A 115 2.89 -12.27 16.33
C VAL A 115 1.80 -13.32 16.40
N ARG A 116 0.89 -13.23 17.38
CA ARG A 116 -0.24 -14.19 17.49
C ARG A 116 -1.13 -14.20 16.26
N ASN A 117 -1.43 -13.03 15.70
CA ASN A 117 -2.21 -12.95 14.47
C ASN A 117 -1.47 -13.50 13.26
N ALA A 118 -0.17 -13.24 13.13
CA ALA A 118 0.66 -13.77 12.06
C ALA A 118 0.71 -15.31 12.09
N MET A 119 0.80 -15.92 13.26
CA MET A 119 0.70 -17.38 13.41
C MET A 119 -0.57 -17.92 12.74
N GLN A 120 -1.70 -17.25 12.93
CA GLN A 120 -2.99 -17.68 12.36
C GLN A 120 -3.11 -17.38 10.87
N THR A 121 -2.75 -16.16 10.43
CA THR A 121 -2.96 -15.70 9.05
C THR A 121 -1.94 -16.26 8.07
N GLU A 122 -0.70 -16.45 8.50
CA GLU A 122 0.40 -16.98 7.69
C GLU A 122 0.61 -18.50 7.91
N GLN A 123 -0.24 -19.15 8.75
CA GLN A 123 -0.16 -20.57 9.08
C GLN A 123 1.20 -20.99 9.67
N ILE A 124 1.81 -20.13 10.48
CA ILE A 124 3.08 -20.38 11.16
C ILE A 124 2.79 -21.03 12.50
N ASN A 125 3.32 -22.25 12.72
CA ASN A 125 3.07 -23.01 13.95
C ASN A 125 4.06 -22.69 15.08
N ASP A 126 5.24 -22.18 14.77
CA ASP A 126 6.29 -21.82 15.73
C ASP A 126 6.25 -20.31 16.03
N ILE A 127 6.19 -19.98 17.33
CA ILE A 127 6.15 -18.58 17.78
C ILE A 127 7.43 -17.82 17.44
N LEU A 128 8.59 -18.45 17.51
CA LEU A 128 9.88 -17.81 17.20
C LEU A 128 9.99 -17.52 15.69
N GLU A 129 9.45 -18.39 14.88
CA GLU A 129 9.34 -18.18 13.43
C GLU A 129 8.39 -17.03 13.12
N ALA A 130 7.26 -16.95 13.80
CA ALA A 130 6.31 -15.85 13.66
C ALA A 130 6.91 -14.49 14.13
N GLU A 131 7.63 -14.48 15.25
CA GLU A 131 8.37 -13.28 15.69
C GLU A 131 9.38 -12.82 14.66
N LYS A 132 10.15 -13.75 14.11
CA LYS A 132 11.12 -13.47 13.06
C LYS A 132 10.46 -12.88 11.82
N ALA A 133 9.36 -13.47 11.36
CA ALA A 133 8.60 -12.98 10.21
C ALA A 133 8.07 -11.55 10.43
N VAL A 134 7.52 -11.25 11.62
CA VAL A 134 7.02 -9.93 11.96
C VAL A 134 8.16 -8.89 11.99
N ARG A 135 9.29 -9.20 12.63
CA ARG A 135 10.47 -8.31 12.66
C ARG A 135 11.03 -8.05 11.26
N GLN A 136 11.20 -9.10 10.47
CA GLN A 136 11.70 -8.98 9.09
C GLN A 136 10.78 -8.12 8.22
N SER A 137 9.46 -8.28 8.36
CA SER A 137 8.49 -7.45 7.64
C SER A 137 8.60 -5.97 8.03
N ASP A 138 8.81 -5.66 9.32
CA ASP A 138 9.01 -4.30 9.81
C ASP A 138 10.32 -3.69 9.28
N GLU A 139 11.42 -4.46 9.32
CA GLU A 139 12.74 -4.04 8.82
C GLU A 139 12.70 -3.73 7.32
N VAL A 140 12.11 -4.61 6.51
CA VAL A 140 11.94 -4.41 5.06
C VAL A 140 11.14 -3.13 4.79
N ARG A 141 10.01 -2.95 5.47
CA ARG A 141 9.16 -1.76 5.33
C ARG A 141 9.91 -0.48 5.72
N GLN A 142 10.60 -0.50 6.86
CA GLN A 142 11.38 0.63 7.35
C GLN A 142 12.51 0.97 6.38
N SER A 143 13.30 -0.02 6.00
CA SER A 143 14.42 0.13 5.07
C SER A 143 13.98 0.73 3.74
N PHE A 144 12.92 0.21 3.14
CA PHE A 144 12.38 0.71 1.88
C PHE A 144 11.95 2.18 1.97
N LEU A 145 11.13 2.53 2.97
CA LEU A 145 10.61 3.89 3.14
C LEU A 145 11.73 4.90 3.46
N GLN A 146 12.66 4.54 4.30
CA GLN A 146 13.80 5.41 4.62
C GLN A 146 14.74 5.58 3.43
N THR A 147 15.06 4.48 2.73
CA THR A 147 16.03 4.52 1.64
C THR A 147 15.52 5.31 0.45
N PHE A 148 14.30 5.06 -0.01
CA PHE A 148 13.81 5.63 -1.26
C PHE A 148 12.99 6.90 -1.10
N TYR A 149 12.34 7.08 0.05
CA TYR A 149 11.45 8.24 0.28
C TYR A 149 11.93 9.16 1.41
N ASN A 150 12.94 8.76 2.17
CA ASN A 150 13.40 9.48 3.37
C ASN A 150 12.27 9.71 4.39
N VAL A 151 11.41 8.70 4.58
CA VAL A 151 10.24 8.73 5.47
C VAL A 151 10.42 7.68 6.56
N ASP A 152 10.17 8.08 7.81
CA ASP A 152 10.02 7.14 8.93
C ASP A 152 8.63 6.50 8.87
N PRO A 153 8.51 5.17 8.77
CA PRO A 153 7.21 4.50 8.76
C PRO A 153 6.40 4.68 10.05
N ASN A 154 7.01 5.13 11.14
CA ASN A 154 6.36 5.42 12.41
C ASN A 154 5.86 6.88 12.51
N ASP A 155 6.25 7.75 11.57
CA ASP A 155 5.73 9.10 11.51
C ASP A 155 4.27 9.11 11.04
N VAL A 156 3.38 9.36 11.99
CA VAL A 156 1.92 9.34 11.75
C VAL A 156 1.41 10.54 10.95
N ARG A 157 2.22 11.58 10.75
CA ARG A 157 1.82 12.82 10.04
C ARG A 157 1.48 12.60 8.56
N GLY A 158 1.97 11.50 7.98
CA GLY A 158 1.64 11.13 6.59
C GLY A 158 0.27 10.46 6.43
N PHE A 159 -0.49 10.25 7.53
CA PHE A 159 -1.74 9.50 7.50
C PHE A 159 -2.92 10.35 7.97
N ASN A 160 -4.07 10.15 7.33
CA ASN A 160 -5.32 10.78 7.71
C ASN A 160 -6.03 9.99 8.82
N LEU A 161 -5.78 8.68 8.91
CA LEU A 161 -6.37 7.79 9.90
C LEU A 161 -5.32 6.77 10.37
N VAL A 162 -5.13 6.68 11.67
CA VAL A 162 -4.23 5.70 12.30
C VAL A 162 -5.05 4.86 13.27
N ILE A 163 -5.06 3.55 13.08
CA ILE A 163 -5.90 2.64 13.87
C ILE A 163 -5.03 1.58 14.55
N ASP A 164 -5.17 1.46 15.87
CA ASP A 164 -4.66 0.33 16.64
C ASP A 164 -5.70 -0.80 16.63
N THR A 165 -5.41 -1.82 15.83
CA THR A 165 -6.31 -2.96 15.64
C THR A 165 -6.30 -3.97 16.80
N SER A 166 -5.42 -3.78 17.78
CA SER A 166 -5.47 -4.54 19.03
C SER A 166 -6.59 -4.07 19.97
N ARG A 167 -7.03 -2.82 19.79
CA ARG A 167 -8.07 -2.16 20.59
C ARG A 167 -9.38 -1.98 19.83
N ILE A 168 -9.29 -1.72 18.53
CA ILE A 168 -10.43 -1.48 17.66
C ILE A 168 -10.75 -2.75 16.87
N PRO A 169 -11.97 -3.30 16.98
CA PRO A 169 -12.41 -4.46 16.20
C PRO A 169 -12.23 -4.22 14.68
N LEU A 170 -11.76 -5.22 13.93
CA LEU A 170 -11.44 -5.10 12.52
C LEU A 170 -12.64 -4.64 11.68
N ASN A 171 -13.84 -5.12 11.99
CA ASN A 171 -15.07 -4.69 11.32
C ASN A 171 -15.42 -3.22 11.57
N MET A 172 -15.09 -2.69 12.74
CA MET A 172 -15.27 -1.27 13.05
C MET A 172 -14.21 -0.42 12.34
N ALA A 173 -12.94 -0.86 12.37
CA ALA A 173 -11.86 -0.21 11.64
C ALA A 173 -12.18 -0.07 10.15
N GLY A 174 -12.65 -1.15 9.51
CA GLY A 174 -13.06 -1.13 8.11
C GLY A 174 -14.23 -0.16 7.85
N ARG A 175 -15.24 -0.11 8.73
CA ARG A 175 -16.34 0.87 8.61
C ARG A 175 -15.83 2.31 8.69
N TRP A 176 -14.95 2.64 9.63
CA TRP A 176 -14.40 3.99 9.76
C TRP A 176 -13.60 4.40 8.52
N ILE A 177 -12.84 3.47 7.93
CA ILE A 177 -12.11 3.73 6.69
C ILE A 177 -13.09 4.02 5.54
N MET A 178 -14.14 3.23 5.40
CA MET A 178 -15.15 3.44 4.36
C MET A 178 -15.93 4.75 4.56
N GLU A 179 -16.27 5.11 5.80
CA GLU A 179 -16.91 6.39 6.11
C GLU A 179 -15.97 7.57 5.82
N GLY A 180 -14.68 7.45 6.18
CA GLY A 180 -13.67 8.45 5.85
C GLY A 180 -13.53 8.65 4.35
N ALA A 181 -13.51 7.57 3.57
CA ALA A 181 -13.45 7.64 2.11
C ALA A 181 -14.69 8.33 1.51
N LYS A 182 -15.89 8.01 2.00
CA LYS A 182 -17.14 8.68 1.59
C LYS A 182 -17.15 10.17 1.95
N ALA A 183 -16.62 10.51 3.13
CA ALA A 183 -16.53 11.91 3.55
C ALA A 183 -15.57 12.73 2.67
N ILE A 184 -14.45 12.12 2.23
CA ILE A 184 -13.54 12.74 1.27
C ILE A 184 -14.22 12.92 -0.09
N ASP A 185 -14.95 11.92 -0.54
CA ASP A 185 -15.63 11.90 -1.83
C ASP A 185 -16.74 12.98 -1.92
N ALA A 186 -17.38 13.28 -0.79
CA ALA A 186 -18.40 14.33 -0.71
C ALA A 186 -17.83 15.76 -0.75
N ARG A 187 -16.48 15.92 -0.71
CA ARG A 187 -15.84 17.23 -0.73
C ARG A 187 -15.69 17.74 -2.15
N SER A 188 -15.87 19.04 -2.34
CA SER A 188 -15.49 19.71 -3.58
C SER A 188 -13.96 19.86 -3.61
N ILE A 189 -13.29 19.11 -4.47
CA ILE A 189 -11.83 19.12 -4.62
C ILE A 189 -11.48 19.79 -5.94
N LYS A 190 -10.53 20.72 -5.91
CA LYS A 190 -10.02 21.36 -7.11
C LYS A 190 -9.37 20.31 -8.02
N PRO A 191 -9.59 20.37 -9.34
CA PRO A 191 -9.07 19.36 -10.27
C PRO A 191 -7.56 19.11 -10.14
N GLU A 192 -6.77 20.14 -9.97
CA GLU A 192 -5.30 20.07 -9.84
C GLU A 192 -4.81 19.34 -8.58
N LEU A 193 -5.69 19.20 -7.58
CA LEU A 193 -5.42 18.49 -6.32
C LEU A 193 -6.03 17.08 -6.30
N SER A 194 -6.58 16.64 -7.43
CA SER A 194 -7.16 15.30 -7.60
C SER A 194 -6.19 14.37 -8.33
N SER A 195 -6.05 13.13 -7.84
CA SER A 195 -5.27 12.08 -8.51
C SER A 195 -5.80 11.72 -9.90
N LEU A 196 -7.05 12.06 -10.21
CA LEU A 196 -7.64 11.86 -11.53
C LEU A 196 -6.94 12.68 -12.63
N GLN A 197 -6.25 13.74 -12.27
CA GLN A 197 -5.48 14.59 -13.19
C GLN A 197 -3.98 14.24 -13.19
N ALA A 198 -3.55 13.17 -12.50
CA ALA A 198 -2.16 12.75 -12.50
C ALA A 198 -1.68 12.49 -13.93
N GLU A 199 -0.52 13.05 -14.28
CA GLU A 199 0.17 12.70 -15.52
C GLU A 199 0.74 11.29 -15.38
N VAL A 200 0.41 10.41 -16.31
CA VAL A 200 0.83 9.00 -16.32
C VAL A 200 1.11 8.58 -17.75
N ASP A 201 2.15 7.77 -17.93
CA ASP A 201 2.51 7.19 -19.21
C ASP A 201 1.33 6.40 -19.82
N PRO A 202 0.89 6.73 -21.05
CA PRO A 202 -0.21 6.03 -21.73
C PRO A 202 0.05 4.54 -21.95
N VAL A 203 1.31 4.13 -22.14
CA VAL A 203 1.69 2.73 -22.31
C VAL A 203 1.50 1.97 -21.00
N LEU A 204 1.88 2.58 -19.87
CA LEU A 204 1.65 2.00 -18.56
C LEU A 204 0.15 1.85 -18.25
N LEU A 205 -0.67 2.86 -18.57
CA LEU A 205 -2.13 2.78 -18.42
C LEU A 205 -2.71 1.62 -19.23
N LYS A 206 -2.29 1.47 -20.48
CA LYS A 206 -2.72 0.35 -21.33
C LYS A 206 -2.29 -1.00 -20.76
N THR A 207 -1.04 -1.11 -20.29
CA THR A 207 -0.54 -2.34 -19.65
C THR A 207 -1.37 -2.72 -18.41
N ILE A 208 -1.75 -1.74 -17.59
CA ILE A 208 -2.63 -1.96 -16.43
C ILE A 208 -4.01 -2.49 -16.90
N GLU A 209 -4.58 -1.91 -17.96
CA GLU A 209 -5.86 -2.37 -18.50
C GLU A 209 -5.82 -3.80 -19.01
N GLU A 210 -4.77 -4.15 -19.72
CA GLU A 210 -4.56 -5.51 -20.22
C GLU A 210 -4.44 -6.52 -19.07
N VAL A 211 -3.64 -6.21 -18.03
CA VAL A 211 -3.50 -7.10 -16.86
C VAL A 211 -4.82 -7.23 -16.10
N LEU A 212 -5.59 -6.16 -15.97
CA LEU A 212 -6.89 -6.19 -15.29
C LEU A 212 -7.98 -6.91 -16.08
N ALA A 213 -7.82 -7.06 -17.38
CA ALA A 213 -8.75 -7.79 -18.26
C ALA A 213 -8.44 -9.29 -18.32
N GLU A 214 -7.27 -9.73 -17.84
CA GLU A 214 -6.91 -11.15 -17.75
C GLU A 214 -7.86 -11.88 -16.78
N PRO A 215 -8.42 -13.04 -17.15
CA PRO A 215 -9.22 -13.84 -16.22
C PRO A 215 -8.38 -14.26 -15.00
N LYS A 216 -9.01 -14.22 -13.83
CA LYS A 216 -8.38 -14.62 -12.56
C LYS A 216 -8.17 -16.13 -12.50
#